data_39f0239ecf400819039af4aa39d19b16
#
_entry.id   39f0239ecf400819039af4aa39d19b16
#
_cell.length_a   1.000
_cell.length_b   1.000
_cell.length_c   1.000
_cell.angle_alpha   90.00
_cell.angle_beta   90.00
_cell.angle_gamma   90.00
#
_symmetry.space_group_name_H-M   'P 1'
#
loop_
_entity.id
_entity.type
_entity.pdbx_description
1 polymer ?
#
loop_
_entity_poly.entity_id
_entity_poly.type
_entity_poly.pdbx_seq_one_letter_code
_entity_poly.pdbx_strand_id
1 'polypeptide(L)'
;GGDIDDLKEVSIPEDLFESSSGFNENGTAQFIAQVWDRAGNSIVGSVSDSILNIDQTLPIGISLELTSSNSINPDMVIPGDSITFQLNTSENIEAPFFVINGDDYENAIGLGKSWMLVYYAEEADDGVIEFRVNFNDIAGNPGKPISEALDSKTLIMDGTPPELSDITLFTSNKY
;
A
#
# COMPACT_ATOMS: atom_id res chain seq x y z
N GLY A 1 -21.35 -46.78 -20.14
CA GLY A 1 -20.23 -45.87 -20.24
C GLY A 1 -20.75 -44.44 -20.29
N GLY A 2 -20.71 -43.77 -19.17
CA GLY A 2 -20.97 -42.31 -19.16
C GLY A 2 -19.81 -41.58 -19.82
N ASP A 3 -20.14 -40.61 -20.62
CA ASP A 3 -19.22 -39.75 -21.31
C ASP A 3 -18.32 -39.04 -20.28
N ILE A 4 -17.00 -39.25 -20.37
CA ILE A 4 -16.00 -38.70 -19.46
C ILE A 4 -15.54 -37.28 -19.89
N ASP A 5 -16.17 -36.72 -20.92
CA ASP A 5 -15.85 -35.40 -21.46
C ASP A 5 -16.60 -34.23 -20.77
N ASP A 6 -17.45 -34.49 -19.77
CA ASP A 6 -18.13 -33.45 -19.00
C ASP A 6 -17.21 -32.94 -17.89
N LEU A 7 -16.61 -31.78 -18.09
CA LEU A 7 -15.95 -31.02 -17.02
C LEU A 7 -16.99 -30.73 -15.93
N LYS A 8 -16.74 -31.23 -14.72
CA LYS A 8 -17.54 -30.91 -13.54
C LYS A 8 -16.80 -29.85 -12.73
N GLU A 9 -17.40 -28.68 -12.65
CA GLU A 9 -16.95 -27.65 -11.73
C GLU A 9 -17.48 -27.97 -10.33
N VAL A 10 -16.58 -27.92 -9.34
CA VAL A 10 -16.90 -28.10 -7.93
C VAL A 10 -16.43 -26.85 -7.19
N SER A 11 -17.37 -26.08 -6.61
CA SER A 11 -17.06 -24.97 -5.75
C SER A 11 -16.98 -25.48 -4.30
N ILE A 12 -15.88 -25.18 -3.62
CA ILE A 12 -15.67 -25.49 -2.21
C ILE A 12 -15.88 -24.19 -1.44
N PRO A 13 -16.89 -24.09 -0.55
CA PRO A 13 -17.06 -22.92 0.31
C PRO A 13 -15.83 -22.69 1.20
N GLU A 14 -15.51 -21.41 1.45
CA GLU A 14 -14.34 -21.00 2.23
C GLU A 14 -14.33 -21.62 3.63
N ASP A 15 -15.44 -21.55 4.34
CA ASP A 15 -15.62 -22.13 5.68
C ASP A 15 -15.36 -23.65 5.73
N LEU A 16 -15.77 -24.36 4.69
CA LEU A 16 -15.51 -25.80 4.57
C LEU A 16 -14.03 -26.08 4.27
N PHE A 17 -13.39 -25.24 3.46
CA PHE A 17 -11.97 -25.37 3.13
C PHE A 17 -11.11 -25.09 4.37
N GLU A 18 -11.38 -23.99 5.08
CA GLU A 18 -10.65 -23.59 6.30
C GLU A 18 -10.84 -24.57 7.46
N SER A 19 -12.00 -25.22 7.56
CA SER A 19 -12.25 -26.25 8.58
C SER A 19 -11.58 -27.59 8.32
N SER A 20 -10.89 -27.75 7.18
CA SER A 20 -10.19 -28.99 6.86
C SER A 20 -8.99 -29.21 7.79
N SER A 21 -8.73 -30.46 8.16
CA SER A 21 -7.67 -30.83 9.13
C SER A 21 -6.24 -30.54 8.65
N GLY A 22 -6.07 -30.17 7.40
CA GLY A 22 -4.78 -29.82 6.79
C GLY A 22 -4.65 -28.35 6.42
N PHE A 23 -5.65 -27.51 6.74
CA PHE A 23 -5.62 -26.11 6.43
C PHE A 23 -4.52 -25.39 7.21
N ASN A 24 -3.81 -24.50 6.52
CA ASN A 24 -2.79 -23.62 7.09
C ASN A 24 -2.95 -22.24 6.47
N GLU A 25 -3.17 -21.22 7.30
CA GLU A 25 -3.41 -19.82 6.92
C GLU A 25 -2.30 -19.22 6.04
N ASN A 26 -1.10 -19.77 6.10
CA ASN A 26 0.07 -19.35 5.30
C ASN A 26 0.78 -20.59 4.75
N GLY A 27 0.13 -21.26 3.83
CA GLY A 27 0.62 -22.53 3.32
C GLY A 27 0.25 -22.80 1.88
N THR A 28 0.30 -24.07 1.53
CA THR A 28 -0.10 -24.54 0.20
C THR A 28 -1.13 -25.64 0.31
N ALA A 29 -2.09 -25.68 -0.63
CA ALA A 29 -3.06 -26.75 -0.75
C ALA A 29 -2.98 -27.39 -2.14
N GLN A 30 -3.14 -28.71 -2.17
CA GLN A 30 -3.36 -29.50 -3.36
C GLN A 30 -4.61 -30.36 -3.17
N PHE A 31 -5.27 -30.71 -4.25
CA PHE A 31 -6.55 -31.40 -4.22
C PHE A 31 -6.46 -32.78 -4.84
N ILE A 32 -7.23 -33.72 -4.27
CA ILE A 32 -7.45 -35.04 -4.81
C ILE A 32 -8.96 -35.22 -4.94
N ALA A 33 -9.43 -35.66 -6.09
CA ALA A 33 -10.82 -36.03 -6.29
C ALA A 33 -11.01 -37.53 -6.14
N GLN A 34 -12.07 -37.93 -5.43
CA GLN A 34 -12.56 -39.31 -5.42
C GLN A 34 -13.99 -39.32 -5.96
N VAL A 35 -14.27 -40.18 -6.90
CA VAL A 35 -15.62 -40.33 -7.48
C VAL A 35 -16.15 -41.73 -7.26
N TRP A 36 -17.47 -41.84 -7.14
CA TRP A 36 -18.19 -43.11 -6.95
C TRP A 36 -19.23 -43.30 -8.05
N ASP A 37 -19.40 -44.53 -8.51
CA ASP A 37 -20.52 -44.85 -9.34
C ASP A 37 -21.77 -45.20 -8.47
N ARG A 38 -22.92 -45.42 -9.11
CA ARG A 38 -24.16 -45.76 -8.40
C ARG A 38 -24.12 -47.13 -7.74
N ALA A 39 -23.20 -48.00 -8.10
CA ALA A 39 -23.01 -49.32 -7.48
C ALA A 39 -22.08 -49.26 -6.26
N GLY A 40 -21.46 -48.10 -5.99
CA GLY A 40 -20.55 -47.91 -4.87
C GLY A 40 -19.06 -48.17 -5.20
N ASN A 41 -18.73 -48.44 -6.48
CA ASN A 41 -17.33 -48.53 -6.87
C ASN A 41 -16.73 -47.15 -6.90
N SER A 42 -15.48 -46.99 -6.47
CA SER A 42 -14.80 -45.71 -6.45
C SER A 42 -13.43 -45.75 -7.11
N ILE A 43 -13.01 -44.58 -7.60
CA ILE A 43 -11.65 -44.33 -8.04
C ILE A 43 -11.15 -43.01 -7.44
N VAL A 44 -9.91 -43.00 -7.00
CA VAL A 44 -9.20 -41.79 -6.54
C VAL A 44 -8.33 -41.30 -7.69
N GLY A 45 -8.45 -40.01 -8.03
CA GLY A 45 -7.59 -39.35 -9.01
C GLY A 45 -6.20 -39.11 -8.47
N SER A 46 -5.32 -38.60 -9.34
CA SER A 46 -4.01 -38.06 -8.92
C SER A 46 -4.19 -36.76 -8.16
N VAL A 47 -3.15 -36.37 -7.39
CA VAL A 47 -3.04 -35.04 -6.82
C VAL A 47 -3.06 -34.01 -7.94
N SER A 48 -3.70 -32.87 -7.74
CA SER A 48 -3.71 -31.76 -8.70
C SER A 48 -2.28 -31.26 -9.01
N ASP A 49 -2.01 -30.98 -10.28
CA ASP A 49 -0.74 -30.36 -10.67
C ASP A 49 -0.67 -28.88 -10.20
N SER A 50 -1.82 -28.25 -10.04
CA SER A 50 -1.92 -26.89 -9.51
C SER A 50 -1.80 -26.88 -7.99
N ILE A 51 -0.98 -25.96 -7.48
CA ILE A 51 -0.80 -25.67 -6.06
C ILE A 51 -1.51 -24.34 -5.78
N LEU A 52 -2.43 -24.35 -4.82
CA LEU A 52 -3.03 -23.13 -4.28
C LEU A 52 -2.10 -22.62 -3.16
N ASN A 53 -1.62 -21.38 -3.29
CA ASN A 53 -0.94 -20.68 -2.20
C ASN A 53 -1.99 -19.94 -1.37
N ILE A 54 -1.91 -20.09 -0.07
CA ILE A 54 -2.76 -19.43 0.91
C ILE A 54 -1.91 -18.43 1.65
N ASP A 55 -2.35 -17.18 1.70
CA ASP A 55 -1.72 -16.10 2.44
C ASP A 55 -2.81 -15.25 3.09
N GLN A 56 -2.88 -15.28 4.41
CA GLN A 56 -3.80 -14.48 5.23
C GLN A 56 -3.02 -13.49 6.13
N THR A 57 -1.72 -13.32 5.90
CA THR A 57 -0.92 -12.34 6.62
C THR A 57 -1.24 -10.95 6.10
N LEU A 58 -1.58 -10.03 7.00
CA LEU A 58 -1.83 -8.64 6.62
C LEU A 58 -0.50 -7.87 6.55
N PRO A 59 -0.24 -7.13 5.47
CA PRO A 59 0.96 -6.30 5.38
C PRO A 59 0.92 -5.15 6.37
N ILE A 60 2.08 -4.85 6.98
CA ILE A 60 2.25 -3.79 7.96
C ILE A 60 3.24 -2.75 7.40
N GLY A 61 2.93 -1.46 7.53
CA GLY A 61 3.89 -0.39 7.27
C GLY A 61 4.97 -0.37 8.36
N ILE A 62 6.23 -0.53 7.95
CA ILE A 62 7.39 -0.53 8.86
C ILE A 62 7.95 0.88 9.01
N SER A 63 8.06 1.62 7.90
CA SER A 63 8.39 3.05 7.90
C SER A 63 7.62 3.77 6.82
N LEU A 64 7.22 4.99 7.11
CA LEU A 64 6.80 5.99 6.14
C LEU A 64 7.51 7.27 6.51
N GLU A 65 8.46 7.67 5.67
CA GLU A 65 9.30 8.85 5.86
C GLU A 65 8.91 9.91 4.84
N LEU A 66 8.87 11.17 5.28
CA LEU A 66 8.59 12.34 4.46
C LEU A 66 9.83 13.22 4.39
N THR A 67 10.24 13.59 3.18
CA THR A 67 11.34 14.55 2.97
C THR A 67 10.92 15.65 2.02
N SER A 68 11.21 16.90 2.39
CA SER A 68 11.02 18.09 1.55
C SER A 68 12.30 18.43 0.78
N SER A 69 12.16 18.92 -0.45
CA SER A 69 13.28 19.48 -1.21
C SER A 69 13.69 20.90 -0.74
N ASN A 70 12.95 21.49 0.21
CA ASN A 70 13.27 22.81 0.74
C ASN A 70 14.63 22.81 1.44
N SER A 71 15.60 23.47 0.84
CA SER A 71 16.98 23.50 1.33
C SER A 71 17.20 24.45 2.51
N ILE A 72 16.22 25.35 2.78
CA ILE A 72 16.31 26.36 3.85
C ILE A 72 15.72 25.79 5.14
N ASN A 73 14.56 25.15 5.03
CA ASN A 73 13.88 24.50 6.17
C ASN A 73 13.28 23.17 5.73
N PRO A 74 13.89 22.01 6.09
CA PRO A 74 13.43 20.69 5.64
C PRO A 74 12.09 20.26 6.25
N ASP A 75 11.55 21.01 7.21
CA ASP A 75 10.23 20.76 7.80
C ASP A 75 9.14 21.64 7.18
N MET A 76 9.53 22.50 6.22
CA MET A 76 8.64 23.37 5.48
C MET A 76 8.66 23.02 3.98
N VAL A 77 7.62 23.46 3.30
CA VAL A 77 7.42 23.30 1.86
C VAL A 77 6.95 24.64 1.30
N ILE A 78 7.44 25.04 0.15
CA ILE A 78 6.91 26.18 -0.61
C ILE A 78 6.38 25.70 -1.96
N PRO A 79 5.55 26.49 -2.69
CA PRO A 79 5.09 26.11 -4.03
C PRO A 79 6.23 25.74 -4.96
N GLY A 80 6.12 24.58 -5.59
CA GLY A 80 7.13 24.01 -6.49
C GLY A 80 8.18 23.13 -5.83
N ASP A 81 8.26 23.07 -4.50
CA ASP A 81 9.04 22.04 -3.81
C ASP A 81 8.47 20.64 -4.04
N SER A 82 9.33 19.65 -3.95
CA SER A 82 8.89 18.24 -3.95
C SER A 82 8.89 17.68 -2.53
N ILE A 83 7.87 16.82 -2.27
CA ILE A 83 7.78 15.97 -1.10
C ILE A 83 7.98 14.55 -1.56
N THR A 84 8.94 13.85 -0.97
CA THR A 84 9.15 12.42 -1.22
C THR A 84 8.57 11.63 -0.05
N PHE A 85 7.64 10.74 -0.35
CA PHE A 85 7.10 9.73 0.55
C PHE A 85 7.85 8.42 0.31
N GLN A 86 8.54 7.89 1.32
CA GLN A 86 9.26 6.62 1.26
C GLN A 86 8.58 5.61 2.18
N LEU A 87 7.89 4.63 1.59
CA LEU A 87 7.18 3.55 2.29
C LEU A 87 8.01 2.27 2.30
N ASN A 88 8.15 1.63 3.47
CA ASN A 88 8.61 0.25 3.60
C ASN A 88 7.59 -0.58 4.38
N THR A 89 7.39 -1.83 3.94
CA THR A 89 6.38 -2.76 4.48
C THR A 89 7.01 -4.06 4.99
N SER A 90 6.25 -4.80 5.80
CA SER A 90 6.68 -6.10 6.36
C SER A 90 6.87 -7.17 5.28
N GLU A 91 6.11 -7.08 4.21
CA GLU A 91 6.09 -8.02 3.10
C GLU A 91 5.88 -7.32 1.76
N ASN A 92 5.90 -8.11 0.67
CA ASN A 92 5.70 -7.58 -0.67
C ASN A 92 4.26 -7.12 -0.84
N ILE A 93 4.10 -5.92 -1.39
CA ILE A 93 2.79 -5.31 -1.66
C ILE A 93 2.64 -4.99 -3.15
N GLU A 94 1.40 -4.83 -3.59
CA GLU A 94 1.09 -4.16 -4.85
C GLU A 94 1.45 -2.67 -4.77
N ALA A 95 1.40 -1.95 -5.90
CA ALA A 95 1.64 -0.51 -5.89
C ALA A 95 0.69 0.20 -4.92
N PRO A 96 1.21 0.93 -3.92
CA PRO A 96 0.38 1.62 -2.95
C PRO A 96 -0.34 2.80 -3.59
N PHE A 97 -1.52 3.09 -3.07
CA PHE A 97 -2.36 4.21 -3.46
C PHE A 97 -2.27 5.31 -2.41
N PHE A 98 -1.95 6.53 -2.86
CA PHE A 98 -1.85 7.70 -1.99
C PHE A 98 -3.01 8.67 -2.24
N VAL A 99 -3.51 9.26 -1.16
CA VAL A 99 -4.37 10.44 -1.19
C VAL A 99 -3.60 11.56 -0.51
N ILE A 100 -3.39 12.70 -1.16
CA ILE A 100 -2.65 13.84 -0.61
C ILE A 100 -3.52 15.08 -0.80
N ASN A 101 -3.83 15.77 0.30
CA ASN A 101 -4.73 16.94 0.35
C ASN A 101 -6.10 16.70 -0.33
N GLY A 102 -6.55 15.42 -0.37
CA GLY A 102 -7.81 15.00 -0.96
C GLY A 102 -7.71 14.52 -2.41
N ASP A 103 -6.57 14.66 -3.06
CA ASP A 103 -6.34 14.18 -4.44
C ASP A 103 -5.66 12.82 -4.48
N ASP A 104 -5.96 12.04 -5.51
CA ASP A 104 -5.57 10.65 -5.69
C ASP A 104 -4.27 10.51 -6.50
N TYR A 105 -3.32 9.67 -6.04
CA TYR A 105 -2.04 9.40 -6.69
C TYR A 105 -1.76 7.90 -6.76
N GLU A 106 -1.64 7.38 -8.00
CA GLU A 106 -1.36 5.97 -8.33
C GLU A 106 0.03 5.76 -8.95
N ASN A 107 0.87 6.78 -8.95
CA ASN A 107 2.15 6.80 -9.65
C ASN A 107 3.35 6.52 -8.72
N ALA A 108 3.13 5.84 -7.61
CA ALA A 108 4.21 5.36 -6.76
C ALA A 108 5.12 4.40 -7.54
N ILE A 109 6.42 4.54 -7.37
CA ILE A 109 7.45 3.70 -7.99
C ILE A 109 8.15 2.87 -6.93
N GLY A 110 8.40 1.60 -7.23
CA GLY A 110 9.04 0.68 -6.29
C GLY A 110 8.86 -0.76 -6.68
N LEU A 111 9.28 -1.65 -5.80
CA LEU A 111 9.12 -3.09 -5.96
C LEU A 111 9.14 -3.78 -4.60
N GLY A 112 8.25 -4.78 -4.46
CA GLY A 112 8.21 -5.62 -3.29
C GLY A 112 7.82 -4.84 -2.03
N LYS A 113 8.77 -4.65 -1.13
CA LYS A 113 8.55 -4.02 0.18
C LYS A 113 8.83 -2.53 0.22
N SER A 114 9.42 -1.95 -0.82
CA SER A 114 9.93 -0.57 -0.80
C SER A 114 9.33 0.23 -1.96
N TRP A 115 8.63 1.31 -1.61
CA TRP A 115 7.91 2.16 -2.54
C TRP A 115 8.16 3.63 -2.26
N MET A 116 8.13 4.44 -3.30
CA MET A 116 8.35 5.87 -3.24
C MET A 116 7.32 6.60 -4.10
N LEU A 117 6.79 7.71 -3.57
CA LEU A 117 6.01 8.69 -4.32
C LEU A 117 6.70 10.05 -4.21
N VAL A 118 6.78 10.79 -5.32
CA VAL A 118 7.19 12.19 -5.33
C VAL A 118 5.98 13.04 -5.67
N TYR A 119 5.62 13.92 -4.74
CA TYR A 119 4.56 14.91 -4.87
C TYR A 119 5.15 16.30 -5.01
N TYR A 120 4.61 17.15 -5.89
CA TYR A 120 5.02 18.54 -6.04
C TYR A 120 3.96 19.44 -5.42
N ALA A 121 4.38 20.26 -4.46
CA ALA A 121 3.50 21.14 -3.73
C ALA A 121 2.97 22.29 -4.60
N GLU A 122 1.68 22.57 -4.49
CA GLU A 122 0.98 23.64 -5.19
C GLU A 122 0.55 24.75 -4.22
N GLU A 123 0.23 25.94 -4.72
CA GLU A 123 -0.21 27.08 -3.87
C GLU A 123 -1.48 26.75 -3.06
N ALA A 124 -2.32 25.83 -3.54
CA ALA A 124 -3.54 25.41 -2.86
C ALA A 124 -3.28 24.56 -1.61
N ASP A 125 -2.04 24.09 -1.41
CA ASP A 125 -1.67 23.17 -0.31
C ASP A 125 -1.31 23.91 0.99
N ASP A 126 -1.56 25.21 1.10
CA ASP A 126 -1.15 26.02 2.27
C ASP A 126 -1.66 25.42 3.58
N GLY A 127 -0.76 25.16 4.52
CA GLY A 127 -1.02 24.49 5.79
C GLY A 127 -0.31 23.14 5.94
N VAL A 128 -0.87 22.28 6.79
CA VAL A 128 -0.34 20.92 7.01
C VAL A 128 -0.64 20.03 5.81
N ILE A 129 0.38 19.35 5.29
CA ILE A 129 0.20 18.35 4.24
C ILE A 129 -0.49 17.12 4.82
N GLU A 130 -1.76 16.95 4.47
CA GLU A 130 -2.55 15.79 4.85
C GLU A 130 -2.39 14.67 3.82
N PHE A 131 -2.24 13.44 4.29
CA PHE A 131 -2.13 12.30 3.39
C PHE A 131 -2.72 11.02 3.97
N ARG A 132 -3.00 10.06 3.07
CA ARG A 132 -3.39 8.70 3.41
C ARG A 132 -2.76 7.73 2.41
N VAL A 133 -2.11 6.69 2.91
CA VAL A 133 -1.54 5.62 2.10
C VAL A 133 -2.33 4.34 2.33
N ASN A 134 -2.84 3.75 1.25
CA ASN A 134 -3.52 2.47 1.25
C ASN A 134 -2.68 1.46 0.46
N PHE A 135 -2.62 0.24 0.89
CA PHE A 135 -1.84 -0.82 0.25
C PHE A 135 -2.40 -2.19 0.57
N ASN A 136 -2.21 -3.12 -0.38
CA ASN A 136 -2.55 -4.54 -0.20
C ASN A 136 -1.29 -5.36 -0.50
N ASP A 137 -1.20 -6.56 0.06
CA ASP A 137 -0.18 -7.52 -0.36
C ASP A 137 -0.51 -8.11 -1.74
N ILE A 138 0.35 -9.00 -2.21
CA ILE A 138 0.20 -9.69 -3.51
C ILE A 138 -0.97 -10.69 -3.51
N ALA A 139 -1.41 -11.16 -2.34
CA ALA A 139 -2.56 -12.04 -2.19
C ALA A 139 -3.90 -11.26 -2.14
N GLY A 140 -3.85 -9.94 -1.96
CA GLY A 140 -5.00 -9.05 -1.87
C GLY A 140 -5.41 -8.69 -0.44
N ASN A 141 -4.65 -9.11 0.59
CA ASN A 141 -4.93 -8.74 1.98
C ASN A 141 -4.64 -7.26 2.22
N PRO A 142 -5.58 -6.49 2.81
CA PRO A 142 -5.40 -5.06 3.00
C PRO A 142 -4.51 -4.75 4.21
N GLY A 143 -3.51 -3.89 4.02
CA GLY A 143 -2.78 -3.26 5.11
C GLY A 143 -3.61 -2.22 5.85
N LYS A 144 -3.23 -1.93 7.09
CA LYS A 144 -3.83 -0.80 7.82
C LYS A 144 -3.39 0.51 7.15
N PRO A 145 -4.33 1.38 6.72
CA PRO A 145 -3.97 2.66 6.12
C PRO A 145 -3.12 3.53 7.04
N ILE A 146 -2.16 4.26 6.46
CA ILE A 146 -1.24 5.15 7.17
C ILE A 146 -1.62 6.59 6.80
N SER A 147 -1.92 7.44 7.79
CA SER A 147 -2.27 8.86 7.64
C SER A 147 -1.36 9.81 8.43
N GLU A 148 -0.29 9.28 9.00
CA GLU A 148 0.74 10.03 9.71
C GLU A 148 2.10 9.39 9.39
N ALA A 149 3.16 10.19 9.30
CA ALA A 149 4.51 9.65 9.16
C ALA A 149 4.86 8.80 10.39
N LEU A 150 5.47 7.63 10.18
CA LEU A 150 5.76 6.71 11.29
C LEU A 150 6.87 7.21 12.23
N ASP A 151 7.63 8.22 11.80
CA ASP A 151 8.58 9.00 12.63
C ASP A 151 7.95 10.25 13.27
N SER A 152 6.62 10.43 13.10
CA SER A 152 5.85 11.59 13.57
C SER A 152 6.24 12.92 12.92
N LYS A 153 6.96 12.91 11.80
CA LYS A 153 7.29 14.11 11.05
C LYS A 153 6.05 14.71 10.38
N THR A 154 5.90 16.03 10.50
CA THR A 154 4.86 16.80 9.81
C THR A 154 5.52 17.80 8.88
N LEU A 155 5.04 17.92 7.65
CA LEU A 155 5.45 18.96 6.72
C LEU A 155 4.35 20.03 6.64
N ILE A 156 4.78 21.29 6.63
CA ILE A 156 3.89 22.46 6.53
C ILE A 156 4.21 23.19 5.25
N MET A 157 3.20 23.38 4.42
CA MET A 157 3.25 24.25 3.26
C MET A 157 3.03 25.69 3.70
N ASP A 158 3.90 26.62 3.26
CA ASP A 158 3.74 28.05 3.42
C ASP A 158 4.03 28.73 2.09
N GLY A 159 2.97 29.07 1.38
CA GLY A 159 3.05 29.77 0.08
C GLY A 159 3.03 31.29 0.21
N THR A 160 2.93 31.85 1.42
CA THR A 160 2.75 33.28 1.62
C THR A 160 4.09 34.00 1.77
N PRO A 161 4.54 34.81 0.79
CA PRO A 161 5.75 35.62 0.93
C PRO A 161 5.59 36.66 2.03
N PRO A 162 6.67 36.99 2.78
CA PRO A 162 6.63 38.08 3.75
C PRO A 162 6.46 39.43 3.05
N GLU A 163 5.62 40.29 3.63
CA GLU A 163 5.46 41.66 3.18
C GLU A 163 6.41 42.64 3.90
N LEU A 164 7.05 43.51 3.15
CA LEU A 164 7.86 44.57 3.71
C LEU A 164 7.06 45.88 3.73
N SER A 165 6.58 46.31 4.90
CA SER A 165 5.71 47.47 5.07
C SER A 165 6.47 48.78 5.24
N ASP A 166 7.64 48.78 5.90
CA ASP A 166 8.41 49.99 6.20
C ASP A 166 9.92 49.74 6.25
N ILE A 167 10.71 50.65 5.65
CA ILE A 167 12.15 50.72 5.77
C ILE A 167 12.55 52.12 6.33
N THR A 168 13.12 52.18 7.52
CA THR A 168 13.64 53.41 8.11
C THR A 168 15.17 53.40 8.09
N LEU A 169 15.75 54.40 7.44
CA LEU A 169 17.20 54.57 7.42
C LEU A 169 17.62 55.59 8.49
N PHE A 170 18.57 55.20 9.31
CA PHE A 170 19.18 56.06 10.31
C PHE A 170 20.65 56.34 9.93
N THR A 171 21.10 57.57 10.09
CA THR A 171 22.51 57.93 10.03
C THR A 171 23.04 58.28 11.41
N SER A 172 24.23 57.78 11.74
CA SER A 172 24.93 58.11 12.98
C SER A 172 25.93 59.28 12.82
N ASN A 173 25.97 59.88 11.62
CA ASN A 173 26.85 61.06 11.40
C ASN A 173 26.36 62.25 12.24
N LYS A 174 27.14 62.57 13.24
CA LYS A 174 27.06 63.87 13.94
C LYS A 174 28.00 64.81 13.21
N TYR A 175 27.46 65.89 12.67
CA TYR A 175 28.25 67.00 12.18
C TYR A 175 28.89 67.71 13.33
#